data_fddb263348bbe3d6affe7fdc5f940134
#
_entry.id   fddb263348bbe3d6affe7fdc5f940134
#
_cell.length_a   1.000
_cell.length_b   1.000
_cell.length_c   1.000
_cell.angle_alpha   90.00
_cell.angle_beta   90.00
_cell.angle_gamma   90.00
#
_symmetry.space_group_name_H-M   'P 1'
#
loop_
_entity.id
_entity.type
_entity.pdbx_description
1 polymer ?
#
loop_
_entity_poly.entity_id
_entity_poly.type
_entity_poly.pdbx_seq_one_letter_code
_entity_poly.pdbx_strand_id
1 'polypeptide(L)'
;MRAFIFDEAGTGKTKRSMDLLDGAEHILVICPASVVKTAWLPQIGQWSYGKALTIEDYRKIGWPEDYRFLVVSYNMAAKLGEVPDGFSLIVDESHMVKNPRSGRSKTVKGISDLAKDVLMLTGTPAPKDLEDLYGQTVVMYPHAKDRTALLGDSWRTLGTFRMRYGKPYTMNVQGRLVVKYTYSKPMVEEACRQLQKLVLDIRRGGNPLPQVEWLPSPKTEQEDVAFEQWTNTHQLAEDVYAASASAAAVKLAQLDDGFAYKTEDRGESYWFGVSKLKTVYSEAKRREDPTPLLVWTRFKAVRDEIYRTWTPCTDAKTFLAMTGQERGKYRLIVANPQSMGTGVDGLQHLIKDQIWLDLPWTYADWEQANRRLVRRGSPYQGQQRILVPDTPWNRKVMDVIEGRKTLDDIVKEKQLG
;
A
#
# COMPACT_ATOMS: atom_id res chain seq x y z
N MET A 1 24.60 -6.10 10.82
CA MET A 1 24.26 -5.01 9.85
C MET A 1 22.82 -4.53 10.09
N ARG A 2 22.53 -3.21 10.03
CA ARG A 2 21.16 -2.67 10.05
C ARG A 2 20.99 -1.69 8.91
N ALA A 3 20.07 -1.99 7.97
CA ALA A 3 19.96 -1.20 6.74
C ALA A 3 18.53 -1.18 6.16
N PHE A 4 18.22 -0.12 5.42
CA PHE A 4 17.03 0.00 4.57
C PHE A 4 17.34 -0.45 3.13
N ILE A 5 16.38 -1.11 2.53
CA ILE A 5 16.36 -1.46 1.10
C ILE A 5 15.11 -0.80 0.49
N PHE A 6 15.30 0.36 -0.14
CA PHE A 6 14.25 1.16 -0.77
C PHE A 6 14.09 0.87 -2.27
N ASP A 7 14.52 -0.30 -2.69
CA ASP A 7 14.42 -0.73 -4.09
C ASP A 7 12.97 -0.64 -4.61
N GLU A 8 12.81 -0.28 -5.87
CA GLU A 8 11.49 -0.22 -6.50
C GLU A 8 10.80 -1.58 -6.56
N ALA A 9 9.48 -1.57 -6.77
CA ALA A 9 8.71 -2.80 -6.91
C ALA A 9 9.21 -3.64 -8.10
N GLY A 10 9.32 -4.95 -7.91
CA GLY A 10 9.76 -5.87 -8.96
C GLY A 10 11.27 -5.92 -9.26
N THR A 11 12.11 -5.26 -8.47
CA THR A 11 13.58 -5.24 -8.66
C THR A 11 14.33 -6.37 -7.93
N GLY A 12 13.60 -7.27 -7.26
CA GLY A 12 14.18 -8.42 -6.57
C GLY A 12 14.62 -8.16 -5.13
N LYS A 13 13.94 -7.25 -4.40
CA LYS A 13 14.20 -6.98 -2.96
C LYS A 13 14.31 -8.24 -2.10
N THR A 14 13.40 -9.17 -2.29
CA THR A 14 13.36 -10.44 -1.55
C THR A 14 14.65 -11.23 -1.73
N LYS A 15 15.08 -11.45 -2.98
CA LYS A 15 16.33 -12.14 -3.28
C LYS A 15 17.53 -11.38 -2.69
N ARG A 16 17.59 -10.07 -2.92
CA ARG A 16 18.67 -9.22 -2.43
C ARG A 16 18.82 -9.30 -0.91
N SER A 17 17.72 -9.31 -0.16
CA SER A 17 17.78 -9.40 1.29
C SER A 17 18.30 -10.75 1.79
N MET A 18 17.98 -11.83 1.08
CA MET A 18 18.53 -13.16 1.38
C MET A 18 20.02 -13.25 1.03
N ASP A 19 20.45 -12.70 -0.12
CA ASP A 19 21.86 -12.63 -0.52
C ASP A 19 22.70 -11.87 0.52
N LEU A 20 22.20 -10.74 1.04
CA LEU A 20 22.88 -9.91 2.05
C LEU A 20 23.03 -10.61 3.42
N LEU A 21 22.20 -11.58 3.69
CA LEU A 21 22.22 -12.38 4.93
C LEU A 21 22.67 -13.81 4.68
N ASP A 22 23.44 -14.07 3.62
CA ASP A 22 23.83 -15.44 3.24
C ASP A 22 24.61 -16.16 4.34
N GLY A 23 25.39 -15.47 5.14
CA GLY A 23 26.11 -16.03 6.31
C GLY A 23 25.27 -16.17 7.59
N ALA A 24 23.97 -15.85 7.59
CA ALA A 24 23.11 -15.99 8.79
C ALA A 24 22.58 -17.43 8.91
N GLU A 25 22.69 -18.00 10.09
CA GLU A 25 22.15 -19.34 10.39
C GLU A 25 20.62 -19.33 10.49
N HIS A 26 20.06 -18.32 11.18
CA HIS A 26 18.62 -18.16 11.38
C HIS A 26 18.15 -16.80 10.89
N ILE A 27 17.11 -16.78 10.08
CA ILE A 27 16.51 -15.57 9.50
C ILE A 27 15.02 -15.53 9.80
N LEU A 28 14.59 -14.59 10.62
CA LEU A 28 13.18 -14.28 10.83
C LEU A 28 12.69 -13.28 9.76
N VAL A 29 11.65 -13.66 9.03
CA VAL A 29 11.01 -12.78 8.07
C VAL A 29 9.64 -12.36 8.60
N ILE A 30 9.42 -11.05 8.77
CA ILE A 30 8.12 -10.48 9.10
C ILE A 30 7.59 -9.76 7.86
N CYS A 31 6.44 -10.20 7.36
CA CYS A 31 5.87 -9.72 6.10
C CYS A 31 4.32 -9.62 6.16
N PRO A 32 3.65 -9.02 5.15
CA PRO A 32 2.21 -9.11 5.01
C PRO A 32 1.74 -10.57 4.90
N ALA A 33 0.58 -10.90 5.52
CA ALA A 33 0.08 -12.28 5.58
C ALA A 33 -0.10 -12.94 4.20
N SER A 34 -0.50 -12.15 3.20
CA SER A 34 -0.73 -12.61 1.83
C SER A 34 0.53 -13.05 1.09
N VAL A 35 1.72 -12.55 1.46
CA VAL A 35 2.98 -12.89 0.77
C VAL A 35 3.77 -14.02 1.44
N VAL A 36 3.36 -14.47 2.62
CA VAL A 36 4.01 -15.61 3.30
C VAL A 36 4.08 -16.82 2.37
N LYS A 37 2.91 -17.32 1.93
CA LYS A 37 2.81 -18.54 1.09
C LYS A 37 2.92 -18.28 -0.40
N THR A 38 2.69 -17.06 -0.86
CA THR A 38 2.65 -16.72 -2.29
C THR A 38 3.95 -16.13 -2.83
N ALA A 39 4.82 -15.62 -1.98
CA ALA A 39 6.08 -15.02 -2.39
C ALA A 39 7.27 -15.55 -1.59
N TRP A 40 7.29 -15.42 -0.26
CA TRP A 40 8.47 -15.73 0.54
C TRP A 40 8.83 -17.23 0.50
N LEU A 41 7.91 -18.14 0.84
CA LEU A 41 8.19 -19.57 0.84
C LEU A 41 8.59 -20.09 -0.55
N PRO A 42 7.88 -19.76 -1.67
CA PRO A 42 8.30 -20.16 -3.00
C PRO A 42 9.68 -19.65 -3.40
N GLN A 43 10.02 -18.38 -3.08
CA GLN A 43 11.30 -17.81 -3.45
C GLN A 43 12.46 -18.39 -2.63
N ILE A 44 12.26 -18.67 -1.34
CA ILE A 44 13.28 -19.37 -0.53
C ILE A 44 13.60 -20.74 -1.14
N GLY A 45 12.56 -21.49 -1.52
CA GLY A 45 12.75 -22.80 -2.19
C GLY A 45 13.38 -22.67 -3.57
N GLN A 46 12.93 -21.73 -4.39
CA GLN A 46 13.41 -21.53 -5.76
C GLN A 46 14.92 -21.24 -5.82
N TRP A 47 15.43 -20.48 -4.87
CA TRP A 47 16.85 -20.08 -4.86
C TRP A 47 17.69 -20.88 -3.88
N SER A 48 17.15 -21.97 -3.33
CA SER A 48 17.88 -22.94 -2.49
C SER A 48 18.61 -22.34 -1.28
N TYR A 49 18.04 -21.31 -0.66
CA TYR A 49 18.64 -20.68 0.53
C TYR A 49 18.51 -21.50 1.81
N GLY A 50 17.80 -22.60 1.80
CA GLY A 50 17.57 -23.47 2.95
C GLY A 50 16.11 -23.77 3.21
N LYS A 51 15.80 -24.44 4.33
CA LYS A 51 14.43 -24.78 4.72
C LYS A 51 13.75 -23.60 5.40
N ALA A 52 12.45 -23.46 5.18
CA ALA A 52 11.62 -22.43 5.78
C ALA A 52 10.45 -23.03 6.58
N LEU A 53 10.16 -22.43 7.71
CA LEU A 53 9.01 -22.72 8.56
C LEU A 53 7.94 -21.64 8.38
N THR A 54 6.68 -22.04 8.49
CA THR A 54 5.57 -21.14 8.79
C THR A 54 5.40 -20.99 10.30
N ILE A 55 4.58 -20.04 10.74
CA ILE A 55 4.24 -19.92 12.18
C ILE A 55 3.49 -21.13 12.70
N GLU A 56 2.69 -21.79 11.86
CA GLU A 56 1.96 -23.02 12.20
C GLU A 56 2.91 -24.19 12.46
N ASP A 57 3.98 -24.32 11.67
CA ASP A 57 4.99 -25.34 11.83
C ASP A 57 5.86 -25.05 13.05
N TYR A 58 6.32 -23.80 13.19
CA TYR A 58 7.09 -23.34 14.36
C TYR A 58 6.40 -23.64 15.69
N ARG A 59 5.08 -23.49 15.77
CA ARG A 59 4.33 -23.78 16.99
C ARG A 59 4.27 -25.26 17.35
N LYS A 60 4.46 -26.13 16.38
CA LYS A 60 4.45 -27.60 16.60
C LYS A 60 5.80 -28.15 16.99
N ILE A 61 6.85 -27.64 16.36
CA ILE A 61 8.20 -28.24 16.44
C ILE A 61 9.29 -27.28 16.94
N GLY A 62 8.92 -26.02 17.28
CA GLY A 62 9.90 -24.97 17.58
C GLY A 62 10.64 -24.50 16.33
N TRP A 63 11.85 -23.99 16.50
CA TRP A 63 12.75 -23.62 15.39
C TRP A 63 13.96 -24.57 15.36
N PRO A 64 13.91 -25.70 14.67
CA PRO A 64 15.02 -26.65 14.59
C PRO A 64 16.22 -26.05 13.82
N GLU A 65 17.44 -26.47 14.16
CA GLU A 65 18.70 -25.97 13.58
C GLU A 65 18.77 -26.10 12.05
N ASP A 66 18.15 -27.15 11.48
CA ASP A 66 18.13 -27.37 10.04
C ASP A 66 17.15 -26.47 9.25
N TYR A 67 16.36 -25.65 9.95
CA TYR A 67 15.47 -24.65 9.35
C TYR A 67 16.06 -23.25 9.47
N ARG A 68 16.54 -22.72 8.34
CA ARG A 68 17.17 -21.41 8.28
C ARG A 68 16.17 -20.25 8.38
N PHE A 69 14.96 -20.42 7.85
CA PHE A 69 13.97 -19.35 7.80
C PHE A 69 12.74 -19.65 8.65
N LEU A 70 12.26 -18.63 9.35
CA LEU A 70 10.91 -18.58 9.91
C LEU A 70 10.17 -17.39 9.29
N VAL A 71 9.10 -17.67 8.54
CA VAL A 71 8.32 -16.64 7.85
C VAL A 71 6.99 -16.44 8.56
N VAL A 72 6.77 -15.23 9.08
CA VAL A 72 5.58 -14.89 9.85
C VAL A 72 4.90 -13.63 9.34
N SER A 73 3.59 -13.56 9.51
CA SER A 73 2.88 -12.30 9.23
C SER A 73 3.00 -11.32 10.40
N TYR A 74 2.84 -10.02 10.12
CA TYR A 74 2.82 -8.97 11.15
C TYR A 74 1.85 -9.25 12.30
N ASN A 75 0.67 -9.82 12.00
CA ASN A 75 -0.33 -10.13 13.01
C ASN A 75 0.07 -11.32 13.89
N MET A 76 0.90 -12.20 13.35
CA MET A 76 1.38 -13.39 14.06
C MET A 76 2.71 -13.14 14.77
N ALA A 77 3.46 -12.09 14.45
CA ALA A 77 4.72 -11.75 15.09
C ALA A 77 4.59 -11.57 16.62
N ALA A 78 3.45 -11.03 17.09
CA ALA A 78 3.18 -10.91 18.54
C ALA A 78 2.97 -12.26 19.26
N LYS A 79 2.85 -13.35 18.52
CA LYS A 79 2.63 -14.70 19.05
C LYS A 79 3.85 -15.61 18.90
N LEU A 80 4.99 -15.03 18.53
CA LEU A 80 6.28 -15.73 18.56
C LEU A 80 6.66 -16.04 20.02
N GLY A 81 7.16 -17.24 20.21
CA GLY A 81 7.82 -17.66 21.45
C GLY A 81 9.32 -17.34 21.40
N GLU A 82 10.12 -18.26 21.89
CA GLU A 82 11.57 -18.15 21.88
C GLU A 82 12.12 -18.24 20.44
N VAL A 83 13.05 -17.36 20.12
CA VAL A 83 13.79 -17.36 18.85
C VAL A 83 15.27 -17.61 19.15
N PRO A 84 16.02 -18.27 18.23
CA PRO A 84 17.45 -18.52 18.44
C PRO A 84 18.23 -17.21 18.65
N ASP A 85 19.21 -17.22 19.53
CA ASP A 85 20.12 -16.09 19.71
C ASP A 85 20.88 -15.78 18.41
N GLY A 86 21.13 -14.52 18.17
CA GLY A 86 21.91 -14.07 17.03
C GLY A 86 21.18 -14.17 15.68
N PHE A 87 19.86 -14.40 15.67
CA PHE A 87 19.08 -14.40 14.43
C PHE A 87 19.14 -13.04 13.69
N SER A 88 18.97 -13.09 12.38
CA SER A 88 18.81 -11.92 11.54
C SER A 88 17.33 -11.67 11.22
N LEU A 89 16.93 -10.41 11.14
CA LEU A 89 15.54 -9.99 10.90
C LEU A 89 15.39 -9.32 9.55
N ILE A 90 14.41 -9.79 8.77
CA ILE A 90 13.91 -9.10 7.58
C ILE A 90 12.49 -8.59 7.87
N VAL A 91 12.26 -7.29 7.66
CA VAL A 91 10.94 -6.65 7.78
C VAL A 91 10.50 -6.19 6.39
N ASP A 92 9.66 -6.98 5.75
CA ASP A 92 9.15 -6.70 4.40
C ASP A 92 7.94 -5.76 4.46
N GLU A 93 7.84 -4.85 3.49
CA GLU A 93 6.89 -3.72 3.50
C GLU A 93 6.99 -2.91 4.80
N SER A 94 8.22 -2.51 5.15
CA SER A 94 8.54 -1.86 6.42
C SER A 94 7.77 -0.58 6.71
N HIS A 95 7.18 0.06 5.69
CA HIS A 95 6.23 1.17 5.88
C HIS A 95 5.01 0.79 6.74
N MET A 96 4.72 -0.52 6.90
CA MET A 96 3.66 -0.99 7.80
C MET A 96 3.96 -0.76 9.29
N VAL A 97 5.21 -0.52 9.67
CA VAL A 97 5.66 -0.18 11.04
C VAL A 97 6.04 1.30 11.21
N LYS A 98 5.65 2.15 10.29
CA LYS A 98 5.90 3.60 10.29
C LYS A 98 5.34 4.38 11.48
N ASN A 99 4.29 3.88 12.13
CA ASN A 99 3.73 4.48 13.33
C ASN A 99 4.30 3.81 14.60
N PRO A 100 5.29 4.41 15.29
CA PRO A 100 5.97 3.77 16.42
C PRO A 100 5.08 3.51 17.64
N ARG A 101 3.87 4.11 17.66
CA ARG A 101 2.89 3.92 18.75
C ARG A 101 1.95 2.75 18.51
N SER A 102 1.88 2.21 17.29
CA SER A 102 1.01 1.06 16.99
C SER A 102 1.50 -0.22 17.66
N GLY A 103 0.56 -1.12 17.99
CA GLY A 103 0.91 -2.44 18.55
C GLY A 103 1.87 -3.23 17.65
N ARG A 104 1.62 -3.20 16.33
CA ARG A 104 2.50 -3.82 15.32
C ARG A 104 3.94 -3.31 15.42
N SER A 105 4.13 -1.98 15.42
CA SER A 105 5.46 -1.38 15.51
C SER A 105 6.17 -1.68 16.83
N LYS A 106 5.43 -1.72 17.93
CA LYS A 106 5.98 -2.09 19.25
C LYS A 106 6.46 -3.54 19.27
N THR A 107 5.69 -4.47 18.69
CA THR A 107 6.08 -5.87 18.57
C THR A 107 7.34 -6.02 17.72
N VAL A 108 7.35 -5.46 16.51
CA VAL A 108 8.50 -5.60 15.61
C VAL A 108 9.74 -4.90 16.19
N LYS A 109 9.56 -3.78 16.90
CA LYS A 109 10.64 -3.08 17.62
C LYS A 109 11.27 -3.99 18.68
N GLY A 110 10.47 -4.70 19.49
CA GLY A 110 10.99 -5.64 20.49
C GLY A 110 11.77 -6.79 19.86
N ILE A 111 11.28 -7.34 18.76
CA ILE A 111 11.99 -8.39 18.00
C ILE A 111 13.29 -7.83 17.37
N SER A 112 13.25 -6.62 16.81
CA SER A 112 14.43 -5.96 16.25
C SER A 112 15.52 -5.70 17.29
N ASP A 113 15.14 -5.49 18.56
CA ASP A 113 16.09 -5.26 19.65
C ASP A 113 16.97 -6.50 19.93
N LEU A 114 16.42 -7.69 19.74
CA LEU A 114 17.11 -8.97 19.94
C LEU A 114 17.91 -9.42 18.70
N ALA A 115 17.59 -8.88 17.53
CA ALA A 115 18.19 -9.32 16.27
C ALA A 115 19.64 -8.80 16.11
N LYS A 116 20.53 -9.67 15.60
CA LYS A 116 21.90 -9.33 15.23
C LYS A 116 21.93 -8.38 14.04
N ASP A 117 21.23 -8.74 12.97
CA ASP A 117 21.09 -7.95 11.75
C ASP A 117 19.64 -7.60 11.51
N VAL A 118 19.35 -6.42 10.89
CA VAL A 118 18.01 -5.98 10.57
C VAL A 118 17.99 -5.37 9.17
N LEU A 119 17.21 -5.95 8.28
CA LEU A 119 16.93 -5.39 6.96
C LEU A 119 15.46 -4.97 6.88
N MET A 120 15.23 -3.72 6.52
CA MET A 120 13.88 -3.15 6.35
C MET A 120 13.64 -2.84 4.88
N LEU A 121 12.70 -3.56 4.27
CA LEU A 121 12.42 -3.53 2.84
C LEU A 121 11.12 -2.78 2.56
N THR A 122 11.15 -1.82 1.65
CA THR A 122 9.94 -1.18 1.11
C THR A 122 10.21 -0.50 -0.21
N GLY A 123 9.24 -0.51 -1.12
CA GLY A 123 9.27 0.30 -2.34
C GLY A 123 8.74 1.72 -2.12
N THR A 124 8.08 1.99 -1.00
CA THR A 124 7.44 3.26 -0.67
C THR A 124 7.81 3.68 0.76
N PRO A 125 9.01 4.25 0.97
CA PRO A 125 9.54 4.52 2.31
C PRO A 125 8.77 5.58 3.11
N ALA A 126 8.17 6.57 2.44
CA ALA A 126 7.45 7.67 3.07
C ALA A 126 6.02 7.85 2.48
N PRO A 127 5.12 6.85 2.61
CA PRO A 127 3.83 6.87 1.93
C PRO A 127 2.87 7.97 2.41
N LYS A 128 3.13 8.59 3.53
CA LYS A 128 2.30 9.66 4.08
C LYS A 128 3.07 10.97 4.25
N ASP A 129 4.10 10.96 5.06
CA ASP A 129 4.93 12.11 5.36
C ASP A 129 6.32 11.70 5.88
N LEU A 130 7.17 12.68 6.18
CA LEU A 130 8.54 12.43 6.65
C LEU A 130 8.61 11.66 7.99
N GLU A 131 7.56 11.73 8.83
CA GLU A 131 7.49 10.98 10.09
C GLU A 131 7.46 9.46 9.86
N ASP A 132 7.05 9.02 8.67
CA ASP A 132 7.06 7.61 8.30
C ASP A 132 8.47 7.02 8.30
N LEU A 133 9.49 7.81 7.94
CA LEU A 133 10.91 7.42 8.02
C LEU A 133 11.39 7.38 9.47
N TYR A 134 11.02 8.40 10.27
CA TYR A 134 11.35 8.40 11.70
C TYR A 134 10.78 7.14 12.38
N GLY A 135 9.53 6.80 12.11
CA GLY A 135 8.87 5.64 12.71
C GLY A 135 9.57 4.32 12.37
N GLN A 136 9.96 4.12 11.13
CA GLN A 136 10.72 2.94 10.69
C GLN A 136 12.11 2.90 11.33
N THR A 137 12.78 4.05 11.46
CA THR A 137 14.09 4.15 12.12
C THR A 137 14.02 3.77 13.60
N VAL A 138 12.90 4.10 14.30
CA VAL A 138 12.66 3.68 15.70
C VAL A 138 12.53 2.15 15.81
N VAL A 139 12.01 1.49 14.80
CA VAL A 139 11.93 0.02 14.78
C VAL A 139 13.30 -0.58 14.47
N MET A 140 14.04 -0.04 13.52
CA MET A 140 15.38 -0.52 13.16
C MET A 140 16.39 -0.34 14.30
N TYR A 141 16.37 0.81 14.96
CA TYR A 141 17.22 1.16 16.10
C TYR A 141 16.35 1.50 17.31
N PRO A 142 16.00 0.50 18.14
CA PRO A 142 15.08 0.65 19.27
C PRO A 142 15.51 1.71 20.28
N HIS A 143 16.80 1.83 20.55
CA HIS A 143 17.32 2.75 21.54
C HIS A 143 17.61 4.13 20.97
N ALA A 144 17.19 5.16 21.69
CA ALA A 144 17.37 6.56 21.27
C ALA A 144 18.85 6.94 21.15
N LYS A 145 19.73 6.40 22.02
CA LYS A 145 21.17 6.66 21.99
C LYS A 145 21.79 6.25 20.65
N ASP A 146 21.38 5.12 20.10
CA ASP A 146 21.96 4.60 18.85
C ASP A 146 21.54 5.47 17.66
N ARG A 147 20.25 5.89 17.64
CA ARG A 147 19.76 6.83 16.63
C ARG A 147 20.46 8.18 16.69
N THR A 148 20.69 8.70 17.90
CA THR A 148 21.41 9.96 18.11
C THR A 148 22.86 9.85 17.64
N ALA A 149 23.53 8.77 17.97
CA ALA A 149 24.92 8.55 17.54
C ALA A 149 25.06 8.44 16.01
N LEU A 150 24.11 7.83 15.34
CA LEU A 150 24.15 7.60 13.89
C LEU A 150 23.61 8.78 13.08
N LEU A 151 22.51 9.37 13.49
CA LEU A 151 21.70 10.31 12.72
C LEU A 151 21.64 11.72 13.35
N GLY A 152 22.16 11.91 14.55
CA GLY A 152 22.14 13.17 15.29
C GLY A 152 20.91 13.34 16.22
N ASP A 153 20.95 14.41 17.04
CA ASP A 153 19.96 14.67 18.12
C ASP A 153 18.52 14.81 17.63
N SER A 154 18.33 15.26 16.40
CA SER A 154 16.99 15.40 15.79
C SER A 154 16.24 14.06 15.71
N TRP A 155 16.93 12.92 15.63
CA TRP A 155 16.36 11.58 15.56
C TRP A 155 16.15 10.91 16.92
N ARG A 156 16.47 11.59 18.00
CA ARG A 156 16.35 11.06 19.35
C ARG A 156 14.89 10.73 19.72
N THR A 157 14.00 11.68 19.53
CA THR A 157 12.56 11.55 19.82
C THR A 157 11.73 12.12 18.67
N LEU A 158 10.44 11.75 18.59
CA LEU A 158 9.53 12.36 17.62
C LEU A 158 9.38 13.87 17.84
N GLY A 159 9.47 14.33 19.09
CA GLY A 159 9.43 15.77 19.41
C GLY A 159 10.62 16.52 18.83
N THR A 160 11.85 16.03 19.04
CA THR A 160 13.06 16.63 18.49
C THR A 160 13.10 16.58 16.97
N PHE A 161 12.58 15.48 16.36
CA PHE A 161 12.43 15.36 14.92
C PHE A 161 11.49 16.41 14.33
N ARG A 162 10.32 16.58 14.95
CA ARG A 162 9.32 17.60 14.55
C ARG A 162 9.83 19.01 14.71
N MET A 163 10.53 19.29 15.81
CA MET A 163 11.13 20.63 16.04
C MET A 163 12.18 20.97 14.99
N ARG A 164 12.95 19.99 14.51
CA ARG A 164 14.02 20.22 13.53
C ARG A 164 13.48 20.36 12.11
N TYR A 165 12.57 19.48 11.70
CA TYR A 165 12.18 19.34 10.30
C TYR A 165 10.79 19.86 9.98
N GLY A 166 9.90 19.92 10.98
CA GLY A 166 8.49 20.21 10.79
C GLY A 166 8.12 21.65 11.11
N LYS A 167 7.22 22.21 10.31
CA LYS A 167 6.51 23.46 10.64
C LYS A 167 5.14 23.11 11.23
N PRO A 168 4.86 23.48 12.49
CA PRO A 168 3.58 23.17 13.12
C PRO A 168 2.45 24.02 12.52
N TYR A 169 1.27 23.43 12.42
CA TYR A 169 0.03 24.14 12.17
C TYR A 169 -1.10 23.53 13.01
N THR A 170 -2.08 24.32 13.34
CA THR A 170 -3.21 23.88 14.17
C THR A 170 -4.42 23.69 13.28
N MET A 171 -5.11 22.58 13.48
CA MET A 171 -6.41 22.33 12.85
C MET A 171 -7.45 21.96 13.92
N ASN A 172 -8.68 22.40 13.72
CA ASN A 172 -9.79 21.98 14.57
C ASN A 172 -10.34 20.64 14.06
N VAL A 173 -10.32 19.63 14.93
CA VAL A 173 -10.90 18.31 14.67
C VAL A 173 -11.96 18.06 15.72
N GLN A 174 -13.21 18.16 15.33
CA GLN A 174 -14.36 17.95 16.24
C GLN A 174 -14.30 18.80 17.51
N GLY A 175 -14.05 20.10 17.38
CA GLY A 175 -13.94 21.03 18.50
C GLY A 175 -12.63 20.95 19.28
N ARG A 176 -11.72 20.04 18.94
CA ARG A 176 -10.39 19.94 19.56
C ARG A 176 -9.32 20.50 18.64
N LEU A 177 -8.48 21.37 19.17
CA LEU A 177 -7.30 21.85 18.47
C LEU A 177 -6.23 20.77 18.44
N VAL A 178 -5.84 20.32 17.24
CA VAL A 178 -4.80 19.31 17.03
C VAL A 178 -3.64 19.95 16.29
N VAL A 179 -2.43 19.85 16.85
CA VAL A 179 -1.22 20.28 16.17
C VAL A 179 -0.76 19.21 15.20
N LYS A 180 -0.59 19.60 13.94
CA LYS A 180 -0.02 18.81 12.85
C LYS A 180 1.28 19.46 12.38
N TYR A 181 2.03 18.76 11.54
CA TYR A 181 3.29 19.24 11.00
C TYR A 181 3.31 19.10 9.49
N THR A 182 3.85 20.10 8.81
CA THR A 182 4.22 20.05 7.39
C THR A 182 5.73 20.05 7.26
N TYR A 183 6.24 19.47 6.17
CA TYR A 183 7.67 19.30 5.92
C TYR A 183 8.01 19.92 4.57
N SER A 184 8.82 21.00 4.59
CA SER A 184 9.27 21.63 3.36
C SER A 184 10.32 20.76 2.65
N LYS A 185 10.42 20.90 1.33
CA LYS A 185 11.38 20.16 0.52
C LYS A 185 12.82 20.22 1.07
N PRO A 186 13.40 21.39 1.46
CA PRO A 186 14.75 21.42 2.04
C PRO A 186 14.89 20.62 3.34
N MET A 187 13.85 20.59 4.19
CA MET A 187 13.87 19.82 5.44
C MET A 187 13.80 18.32 5.18
N VAL A 188 12.99 17.91 4.20
CA VAL A 188 12.95 16.51 3.73
C VAL A 188 14.32 16.09 3.22
N GLU A 189 14.93 16.89 2.35
CA GLU A 189 16.25 16.61 1.79
C GLU A 189 17.34 16.50 2.86
N GLU A 190 17.29 17.35 3.89
CA GLU A 190 18.24 17.29 4.99
C GLU A 190 18.07 16.00 5.81
N ALA A 191 16.85 15.64 6.18
CA ALA A 191 16.57 14.40 6.90
C ALA A 191 17.02 13.17 6.09
N CYS A 192 16.78 13.17 4.78
CA CYS A 192 17.21 12.10 3.88
C CYS A 192 18.75 11.99 3.81
N ARG A 193 19.48 13.09 3.74
CA ARG A 193 20.97 13.07 3.78
C ARG A 193 21.51 12.41 5.05
N GLN A 194 20.86 12.63 6.20
CA GLN A 194 21.26 11.96 7.43
C GLN A 194 20.96 10.45 7.39
N LEU A 195 19.78 10.09 6.83
CA LEU A 195 19.35 8.70 6.73
C LEU A 195 20.19 7.88 5.72
N GLN A 196 20.88 8.55 4.78
CA GLN A 196 21.65 7.92 3.69
C GLN A 196 22.64 6.86 4.19
N LYS A 197 23.22 7.05 5.37
CA LYS A 197 24.15 6.08 5.99
C LYS A 197 23.51 4.71 6.27
N LEU A 198 22.19 4.65 6.34
CA LEU A 198 21.44 3.45 6.66
C LEU A 198 20.73 2.84 5.43
N VAL A 199 20.79 3.51 4.29
CA VAL A 199 20.12 3.05 3.06
C VAL A 199 21.15 2.43 2.13
N LEU A 200 20.87 1.21 1.68
CA LEU A 200 21.71 0.57 0.65
C LEU A 200 21.35 1.16 -0.72
N ASP A 201 22.29 1.03 -1.68
CA ASP A 201 22.09 1.49 -3.06
C ASP A 201 20.71 1.06 -3.58
N ILE A 202 19.96 2.04 -4.10
CA ILE A 202 18.60 1.79 -4.55
C ILE A 202 18.62 1.20 -5.96
N ARG A 203 18.02 0.02 -6.11
CA ARG A 203 17.79 -0.58 -7.42
C ARG A 203 16.53 -0.01 -8.03
N ARG A 204 16.69 0.70 -9.14
CA ARG A 204 15.60 1.12 -10.01
C ARG A 204 15.42 0.09 -11.11
N GLY A 205 14.23 -0.22 -11.50
CA GLY A 205 14.05 -1.28 -12.47
C GLY A 205 12.62 -1.53 -12.90
N GLY A 206 11.78 -0.53 -12.82
CA GLY A 206 10.42 -0.61 -13.34
C GLY A 206 10.23 0.30 -14.56
N ASN A 207 9.36 -0.11 -15.50
CA ASN A 207 8.80 0.84 -16.43
C ASN A 207 8.07 1.92 -15.63
N PRO A 208 8.17 3.19 -16.00
CA PRO A 208 7.35 4.22 -15.37
C PRO A 208 5.88 3.83 -15.47
N LEU A 209 5.10 4.19 -14.46
CA LEU A 209 3.65 4.04 -14.59
C LEU A 209 3.17 4.93 -15.75
N PRO A 210 2.21 4.44 -16.57
CA PRO A 210 1.56 5.27 -17.58
C PRO A 210 0.96 6.52 -16.94
N GLN A 211 0.91 7.60 -17.70
CA GLN A 211 0.14 8.77 -17.29
C GLN A 211 -1.34 8.40 -17.17
N VAL A 212 -2.02 9.05 -16.25
CA VAL A 212 -3.45 8.87 -16.06
C VAL A 212 -4.21 9.47 -17.26
N GLU A 213 -5.04 8.67 -17.87
CA GLU A 213 -6.01 9.10 -18.89
C GLU A 213 -7.34 9.37 -18.19
N TRP A 214 -7.78 10.61 -18.25
CA TRP A 214 -9.02 11.06 -17.66
C TRP A 214 -10.20 10.84 -18.60
N LEU A 215 -11.19 10.08 -18.15
CA LEU A 215 -12.39 9.80 -18.95
C LEU A 215 -13.54 10.72 -18.54
N PRO A 216 -14.20 11.41 -19.48
CA PRO A 216 -15.37 12.22 -19.15
C PRO A 216 -16.41 11.42 -18.37
N SER A 217 -16.83 11.95 -17.22
CA SER A 217 -17.80 11.30 -16.34
C SER A 217 -18.78 12.33 -15.76
N PRO A 218 -19.65 12.90 -16.60
CA PRO A 218 -20.60 13.92 -16.16
C PRO A 218 -21.58 13.31 -15.16
N LYS A 219 -21.75 13.98 -14.03
CA LYS A 219 -22.69 13.59 -12.98
C LYS A 219 -24.12 13.93 -13.39
N THR A 220 -25.08 13.23 -12.81
CA THR A 220 -26.50 13.59 -12.89
C THR A 220 -26.81 14.69 -11.87
N GLU A 221 -27.89 15.43 -12.07
CA GLU A 221 -28.37 16.44 -11.14
C GLU A 221 -28.56 15.88 -9.72
N GLN A 222 -29.08 14.65 -9.60
CA GLN A 222 -29.26 14.00 -8.30
C GLN A 222 -27.93 13.71 -7.57
N GLU A 223 -26.89 13.29 -8.32
CA GLU A 223 -25.56 13.08 -7.77
C GLU A 223 -24.92 14.38 -7.31
N ASP A 224 -25.12 15.47 -8.08
CA ASP A 224 -24.59 16.80 -7.72
C ASP A 224 -25.31 17.36 -6.50
N VAL A 225 -26.62 17.29 -6.42
CA VAL A 225 -27.42 17.71 -5.27
C VAL A 225 -27.00 16.95 -3.99
N ALA A 226 -26.84 15.63 -4.08
CA ALA A 226 -26.41 14.82 -2.92
C ALA A 226 -24.99 15.20 -2.48
N PHE A 227 -24.08 15.45 -3.41
CA PHE A 227 -22.71 15.87 -3.12
C PHE A 227 -22.66 17.27 -2.49
N GLU A 228 -23.44 18.22 -3.00
CA GLU A 228 -23.52 19.57 -2.47
C GLU A 228 -24.17 19.61 -1.07
N GLN A 229 -25.29 18.89 -0.88
CA GLN A 229 -25.92 18.75 0.44
C GLN A 229 -24.93 18.21 1.47
N TRP A 230 -24.18 17.15 1.12
CA TRP A 230 -23.16 16.60 2.02
C TRP A 230 -22.06 17.60 2.36
N THR A 231 -21.58 18.35 1.38
CA THR A 231 -20.50 19.32 1.56
C THR A 231 -20.92 20.43 2.55
N ASN A 232 -22.19 20.81 2.52
CA ASN A 232 -22.74 21.87 3.35
C ASN A 232 -23.14 21.40 4.76
N THR A 233 -23.68 20.20 4.90
CA THR A 233 -24.32 19.74 6.15
C THR A 233 -23.64 18.55 6.82
N HIS A 234 -22.83 17.79 6.10
CA HIS A 234 -22.29 16.47 6.49
C HIS A 234 -23.37 15.45 6.87
N GLN A 235 -24.58 15.65 6.33
CA GLN A 235 -25.75 14.77 6.51
C GLN A 235 -26.57 14.72 5.22
N LEU A 236 -27.03 13.53 4.85
CA LEU A 236 -27.94 13.31 3.70
C LEU A 236 -29.33 12.84 4.14
N ALA A 237 -29.38 12.04 5.21
CA ALA A 237 -30.55 11.52 5.84
C ALA A 237 -30.27 11.32 7.33
N GLU A 238 -31.30 10.97 8.13
CA GLU A 238 -31.12 10.71 9.57
C GLU A 238 -30.10 9.60 9.82
N ASP A 239 -30.06 8.59 8.96
CA ASP A 239 -29.16 7.43 9.02
C ASP A 239 -27.90 7.54 8.12
N VAL A 240 -27.67 8.70 7.48
CA VAL A 240 -26.48 8.97 6.67
C VAL A 240 -25.82 10.28 7.11
N TYR A 241 -24.89 10.17 8.04
CA TYR A 241 -24.15 11.29 8.62
C TYR A 241 -22.68 10.93 8.85
N ALA A 242 -21.84 11.91 9.19
CA ALA A 242 -20.44 11.70 9.54
C ALA A 242 -20.16 11.99 11.01
N ALA A 243 -19.71 10.97 11.74
CA ALA A 243 -19.27 11.09 13.12
C ALA A 243 -17.84 11.65 13.27
N SER A 244 -17.09 11.81 12.18
CA SER A 244 -15.72 12.31 12.19
C SER A 244 -15.31 12.86 10.81
N ALA A 245 -14.25 13.69 10.77
CA ALA A 245 -13.71 14.20 9.51
C ALA A 245 -13.22 13.07 8.55
N SER A 246 -12.69 12.00 9.11
CA SER A 246 -12.30 10.83 8.29
C SER A 246 -13.52 10.09 7.72
N ALA A 247 -14.59 9.96 8.50
CA ALA A 247 -15.86 9.41 8.02
C ALA A 247 -16.47 10.32 6.93
N ALA A 248 -16.40 11.63 7.10
CA ALA A 248 -16.87 12.59 6.09
C ALA A 248 -16.13 12.43 4.76
N ALA A 249 -14.80 12.27 4.78
CA ALA A 249 -14.02 12.05 3.57
C ALA A 249 -14.37 10.73 2.87
N VAL A 250 -14.63 9.66 3.63
CA VAL A 250 -15.09 8.38 3.06
C VAL A 250 -16.46 8.52 2.41
N LYS A 251 -17.37 9.29 3.03
CA LYS A 251 -18.69 9.57 2.43
C LYS A 251 -18.58 10.37 1.13
N LEU A 252 -17.68 11.36 1.06
CA LEU A 252 -17.41 12.08 -0.20
C LEU A 252 -16.97 11.14 -1.32
N ALA A 253 -16.11 10.15 -1.02
CA ALA A 253 -15.72 9.16 -2.00
C ALA A 253 -16.89 8.26 -2.45
N GLN A 254 -17.77 7.88 -1.50
CA GLN A 254 -19.00 7.12 -1.82
C GLN A 254 -19.95 7.93 -2.72
N LEU A 255 -20.18 9.21 -2.38
CA LEU A 255 -21.02 10.10 -3.17
C LEU A 255 -20.45 10.40 -4.56
N ASP A 256 -19.13 10.44 -4.67
CA ASP A 256 -18.49 10.56 -5.97
C ASP A 256 -18.73 9.33 -6.84
N ASP A 257 -18.88 8.15 -6.24
CA ASP A 257 -19.29 6.90 -6.91
C ASP A 257 -20.82 6.76 -7.07
N GLY A 258 -21.60 7.78 -6.64
CA GLY A 258 -23.05 7.86 -6.79
C GLY A 258 -23.88 7.17 -5.72
N PHE A 259 -23.30 6.80 -4.58
CA PHE A 259 -23.98 6.12 -3.49
C PHE A 259 -23.51 6.59 -2.10
N ALA A 260 -24.21 6.18 -1.04
CA ALA A 260 -23.73 6.27 0.35
C ALA A 260 -24.22 5.10 1.19
N TYR A 261 -23.36 4.50 2.02
CA TYR A 261 -23.80 3.53 3.04
C TYR A 261 -24.55 4.25 4.15
N LYS A 262 -25.51 3.56 4.78
CA LYS A 262 -26.03 3.96 6.09
C LYS A 262 -24.89 4.02 7.11
N THR A 263 -24.99 4.88 8.10
CA THR A 263 -23.89 5.11 9.05
C THR A 263 -23.75 3.94 10.02
N GLU A 264 -24.86 3.40 10.49
CA GLU A 264 -24.91 2.30 11.46
C GLU A 264 -24.95 0.92 10.79
N ASP A 265 -25.58 0.82 9.61
CA ASP A 265 -25.64 -0.41 8.82
C ASP A 265 -24.88 -0.26 7.49
N ARG A 266 -23.65 -0.71 7.48
CA ARG A 266 -22.79 -0.70 6.26
C ARG A 266 -23.18 -1.77 5.21
N GLY A 267 -24.19 -2.59 5.48
CA GLY A 267 -24.77 -3.53 4.52
C GLY A 267 -25.74 -2.85 3.56
N GLU A 268 -26.39 -1.78 4.00
CA GLU A 268 -27.37 -1.02 3.22
C GLU A 268 -26.76 0.28 2.65
N SER A 269 -27.21 0.64 1.45
CA SER A 269 -26.74 1.85 0.76
C SER A 269 -27.88 2.53 0.00
N TYR A 270 -27.82 3.86 -0.04
CA TYR A 270 -28.62 4.72 -0.91
C TYR A 270 -27.86 4.99 -2.20
N TRP A 271 -28.54 4.94 -3.34
CA TRP A 271 -27.97 5.28 -4.65
C TRP A 271 -28.62 6.57 -5.18
N PHE A 272 -27.77 7.49 -5.62
CA PHE A 272 -28.14 8.78 -6.18
C PHE A 272 -27.92 8.81 -7.69
N GLY A 273 -27.05 7.93 -8.20
CA GLY A 273 -26.76 7.76 -9.62
C GLY A 273 -25.69 6.71 -9.86
N VAL A 274 -25.33 6.54 -11.13
CA VAL A 274 -24.37 5.53 -11.60
C VAL A 274 -23.46 6.09 -12.70
N SER A 275 -23.16 7.38 -12.68
CA SER A 275 -22.42 8.07 -13.75
C SER A 275 -21.04 7.47 -13.97
N LYS A 276 -20.27 7.23 -12.93
CA LYS A 276 -18.97 6.58 -13.06
C LYS A 276 -19.08 5.14 -13.60
N LEU A 277 -20.09 4.38 -13.20
CA LEU A 277 -20.32 3.04 -13.74
C LEU A 277 -20.66 3.09 -15.23
N LYS A 278 -21.47 4.06 -15.66
CA LYS A 278 -21.73 4.27 -17.10
C LYS A 278 -20.44 4.56 -17.87
N THR A 279 -19.52 5.34 -17.32
CA THR A 279 -18.19 5.59 -17.91
C THR A 279 -17.41 4.28 -18.06
N VAL A 280 -17.35 3.44 -17.02
CA VAL A 280 -16.71 2.12 -17.08
C VAL A 280 -17.34 1.24 -18.16
N TYR A 281 -18.66 1.17 -18.22
CA TYR A 281 -19.37 0.32 -19.20
C TYR A 281 -19.20 0.82 -20.63
N SER A 282 -19.20 2.14 -20.82
CA SER A 282 -18.93 2.74 -22.12
C SER A 282 -17.52 2.42 -22.60
N GLU A 283 -16.52 2.56 -21.73
CA GLU A 283 -15.15 2.19 -22.08
C GLU A 283 -15.03 0.69 -22.39
N ALA A 284 -15.61 -0.18 -21.56
CA ALA A 284 -15.55 -1.63 -21.79
C ALA A 284 -16.22 -2.06 -23.10
N LYS A 285 -17.29 -1.38 -23.53
CA LYS A 285 -17.98 -1.63 -24.80
C LYS A 285 -17.20 -1.08 -26.00
N ARG A 286 -16.60 0.11 -25.86
CA ARG A 286 -15.88 0.80 -26.95
C ARG A 286 -14.56 0.09 -27.32
N ARG A 287 -13.98 -0.67 -26.42
CA ARG A 287 -12.68 -1.31 -26.63
C ARG A 287 -12.75 -2.42 -27.66
N GLU A 288 -11.89 -2.34 -28.68
CA GLU A 288 -11.65 -3.41 -29.65
C GLU A 288 -10.70 -4.49 -29.09
N ASP A 289 -9.90 -4.15 -28.10
CA ASP A 289 -8.97 -5.05 -27.41
C ASP A 289 -9.74 -6.22 -26.76
N PRO A 290 -9.36 -7.48 -27.04
CA PRO A 290 -10.04 -8.64 -26.46
C PRO A 290 -9.77 -8.83 -24.96
N THR A 291 -8.74 -8.19 -24.41
CA THR A 291 -8.43 -8.32 -22.98
C THR A 291 -9.49 -7.62 -22.12
N PRO A 292 -9.84 -8.16 -20.96
CA PRO A 292 -10.78 -7.52 -20.06
C PRO A 292 -10.20 -6.22 -19.48
N LEU A 293 -11.08 -5.32 -19.07
CA LEU A 293 -10.75 -4.11 -18.31
C LEU A 293 -10.75 -4.46 -16.80
N LEU A 294 -9.66 -4.18 -16.09
CA LEU A 294 -9.59 -4.33 -14.65
C LEU A 294 -10.18 -3.10 -13.96
N VAL A 295 -11.22 -3.29 -13.18
CA VAL A 295 -11.91 -2.22 -12.45
C VAL A 295 -11.52 -2.26 -10.97
N TRP A 296 -10.88 -1.18 -10.51
CA TRP A 296 -10.52 -1.01 -9.11
C TRP A 296 -11.64 -0.30 -8.35
N THR A 297 -12.12 -0.91 -7.28
CA THR A 297 -13.03 -0.28 -6.31
C THR A 297 -12.81 -0.83 -4.91
N ARG A 298 -12.87 0.05 -3.91
CA ARG A 298 -12.81 -0.31 -2.48
C ARG A 298 -14.17 -0.66 -1.92
N PHE A 299 -15.24 -0.23 -2.56
CA PHE A 299 -16.58 -0.32 -2.03
C PHE A 299 -17.31 -1.58 -2.49
N LYS A 300 -17.82 -2.34 -1.49
CA LYS A 300 -18.60 -3.55 -1.75
C LYS A 300 -19.86 -3.24 -2.55
N ALA A 301 -20.58 -2.15 -2.22
CA ALA A 301 -21.81 -1.76 -2.94
C ALA A 301 -21.55 -1.55 -4.44
N VAL A 302 -20.46 -0.87 -4.81
CA VAL A 302 -20.07 -0.64 -6.21
C VAL A 302 -19.75 -1.95 -6.91
N ARG A 303 -18.99 -2.84 -6.27
CA ARG A 303 -18.68 -4.16 -6.83
C ARG A 303 -19.97 -4.99 -7.05
N ASP A 304 -20.86 -5.03 -6.07
CA ASP A 304 -22.07 -5.81 -6.13
C ASP A 304 -23.03 -5.24 -7.21
N GLU A 305 -23.05 -3.92 -7.40
CA GLU A 305 -23.78 -3.26 -8.48
C GLU A 305 -23.21 -3.60 -9.87
N ILE A 306 -21.87 -3.67 -10.01
CA ILE A 306 -21.24 -4.14 -11.26
C ILE A 306 -21.66 -5.59 -11.56
N TYR A 307 -21.65 -6.48 -10.57
CA TYR A 307 -22.05 -7.88 -10.75
C TYR A 307 -23.53 -8.02 -11.13
N ARG A 308 -24.38 -7.12 -10.63
CA ARG A 308 -25.80 -7.10 -10.95
C ARG A 308 -26.09 -6.59 -12.37
N THR A 309 -25.32 -5.61 -12.83
CA THR A 309 -25.61 -4.85 -14.08
C THR A 309 -24.77 -5.27 -15.26
N TRP A 310 -23.63 -5.94 -15.04
CA TRP A 310 -22.74 -6.41 -16.08
C TRP A 310 -22.44 -7.90 -15.97
N THR A 311 -22.97 -8.70 -16.87
CA THR A 311 -22.81 -10.17 -16.89
C THR A 311 -22.24 -10.61 -18.24
N PRO A 312 -21.18 -11.46 -18.27
CA PRO A 312 -20.46 -12.02 -17.13
C PRO A 312 -19.44 -11.05 -16.52
N CYS A 313 -19.32 -11.04 -15.20
CA CYS A 313 -18.30 -10.33 -14.44
C CYS A 313 -17.79 -11.23 -13.30
N THR A 314 -16.51 -11.06 -12.90
CA THR A 314 -15.91 -11.83 -11.82
C THR A 314 -14.81 -11.03 -11.12
N ASP A 315 -14.33 -11.51 -9.98
CA ASP A 315 -13.17 -10.96 -9.31
C ASP A 315 -11.85 -11.48 -9.91
N ALA A 316 -10.77 -10.74 -9.65
CA ALA A 316 -9.46 -11.04 -10.23
C ALA A 316 -8.86 -12.39 -9.80
N LYS A 317 -9.14 -12.87 -8.58
CA LYS A 317 -8.63 -14.18 -8.12
C LYS A 317 -9.33 -15.32 -8.83
N THR A 318 -10.65 -15.26 -8.91
CA THR A 318 -11.47 -16.22 -9.66
C THR A 318 -11.08 -16.23 -11.13
N PHE A 319 -10.87 -15.06 -11.74
CA PHE A 319 -10.43 -14.95 -13.13
C PHE A 319 -9.07 -15.62 -13.38
N LEU A 320 -8.11 -15.46 -12.48
CA LEU A 320 -6.80 -16.12 -12.60
C LEU A 320 -6.88 -17.64 -12.52
N ALA A 321 -7.82 -18.17 -11.75
CA ALA A 321 -8.01 -19.61 -11.61
C ALA A 321 -8.70 -20.29 -12.80
N MET A 322 -9.32 -19.51 -13.70
CA MET A 322 -10.05 -20.00 -14.88
C MET A 322 -9.11 -20.49 -15.99
N THR A 323 -9.59 -21.34 -16.86
CA THR A 323 -8.93 -21.71 -18.13
C THR A 323 -8.97 -20.56 -19.14
N GLY A 324 -8.16 -20.63 -20.19
CA GLY A 324 -8.15 -19.60 -21.25
C GLY A 324 -9.51 -19.48 -21.95
N GLN A 325 -10.21 -20.59 -22.21
CA GLN A 325 -11.51 -20.61 -22.85
C GLN A 325 -12.59 -19.95 -21.96
N GLU A 326 -12.55 -20.19 -20.65
CA GLU A 326 -13.50 -19.57 -19.71
C GLU A 326 -13.27 -18.05 -19.62
N ARG A 327 -12.01 -17.59 -19.58
CA ARG A 327 -11.64 -16.18 -19.51
C ARG A 327 -12.16 -15.36 -20.67
N GLY A 328 -12.22 -15.90 -21.88
CA GLY A 328 -12.64 -15.20 -23.10
C GLY A 328 -14.05 -14.62 -23.06
N LYS A 329 -14.88 -15.03 -22.09
CA LYS A 329 -16.24 -14.52 -21.90
C LYS A 329 -16.29 -13.18 -21.15
N TYR A 330 -15.24 -12.84 -20.41
CA TYR A 330 -15.23 -11.72 -19.46
C TYR A 330 -14.63 -10.46 -20.11
N ARG A 331 -15.36 -9.36 -20.04
CA ARG A 331 -14.91 -8.04 -20.49
C ARG A 331 -14.57 -7.11 -19.33
N LEU A 332 -15.11 -7.37 -18.14
CA LEU A 332 -14.84 -6.66 -16.90
C LEU A 332 -14.39 -7.63 -15.80
N ILE A 333 -13.33 -7.24 -15.09
CA ILE A 333 -12.84 -7.93 -13.90
C ILE A 333 -12.78 -6.90 -12.77
N VAL A 334 -13.34 -7.21 -11.62
CA VAL A 334 -13.35 -6.29 -10.48
C VAL A 334 -12.29 -6.70 -9.47
N ALA A 335 -11.60 -5.72 -8.92
CA ALA A 335 -10.61 -5.92 -7.87
C ALA A 335 -10.71 -4.84 -6.78
N ASN A 336 -10.43 -5.26 -5.54
CA ASN A 336 -10.25 -4.32 -4.44
C ASN A 336 -8.75 -4.12 -4.20
N PRO A 337 -8.22 -2.87 -4.26
CA PRO A 337 -6.80 -2.61 -4.11
C PRO A 337 -6.22 -3.10 -2.78
N GLN A 338 -6.99 -3.05 -1.69
CA GLN A 338 -6.54 -3.51 -0.37
C GLN A 338 -6.41 -5.03 -0.29
N SER A 339 -7.33 -5.78 -0.91
CA SER A 339 -7.29 -7.25 -0.91
C SER A 339 -6.32 -7.83 -1.95
N MET A 340 -6.02 -7.04 -2.98
CA MET A 340 -5.12 -7.40 -4.09
C MET A 340 -3.71 -6.85 -3.90
N GLY A 341 -3.50 -5.96 -2.93
CA GLY A 341 -2.23 -5.29 -2.68
C GLY A 341 -1.06 -6.24 -2.45
N THR A 342 -1.34 -7.49 -2.02
CA THR A 342 -0.32 -8.48 -1.73
C THR A 342 -0.77 -9.87 -2.22
N GLY A 343 0.09 -10.58 -2.97
CA GLY A 343 -0.06 -12.01 -3.22
C GLY A 343 -0.86 -12.46 -4.45
N VAL A 344 -1.29 -11.55 -5.34
CA VAL A 344 -1.89 -11.92 -6.63
C VAL A 344 -0.91 -11.61 -7.74
N ASP A 345 -0.43 -12.62 -8.43
CA ASP A 345 0.50 -12.52 -9.56
C ASP A 345 -0.13 -13.14 -10.81
N GLY A 346 0.26 -12.70 -12.00
CA GLY A 346 -0.19 -13.25 -13.28
C GLY A 346 -1.18 -12.37 -14.05
N LEU A 347 -1.81 -11.35 -13.42
CA LEU A 347 -2.73 -10.44 -14.12
C LEU A 347 -2.05 -9.69 -15.27
N GLN A 348 -0.77 -9.35 -15.12
CA GLN A 348 0.02 -8.64 -16.14
C GLN A 348 0.13 -9.39 -17.47
N HIS A 349 -0.14 -10.69 -17.50
CA HIS A 349 -0.11 -11.50 -18.72
C HIS A 349 -1.47 -11.60 -19.42
N LEU A 350 -2.54 -11.20 -18.73
CA LEU A 350 -3.92 -11.43 -19.15
C LEU A 350 -4.71 -10.14 -19.37
N ILE A 351 -4.31 -9.05 -18.71
CA ILE A 351 -5.02 -7.79 -18.68
C ILE A 351 -4.08 -6.66 -19.09
N LYS A 352 -4.52 -5.84 -20.04
CA LYS A 352 -3.76 -4.71 -20.54
C LYS A 352 -4.07 -3.43 -19.78
N ASP A 353 -5.34 -3.07 -19.63
CA ASP A 353 -5.78 -1.77 -19.14
C ASP A 353 -6.55 -1.89 -17.83
N GLN A 354 -6.51 -0.82 -17.06
CA GLN A 354 -7.17 -0.71 -15.76
C GLN A 354 -7.89 0.62 -15.60
N ILE A 355 -9.00 0.61 -14.87
CA ILE A 355 -9.78 1.80 -14.54
C ILE A 355 -10.04 1.86 -13.03
N TRP A 356 -9.87 3.04 -12.47
CA TRP A 356 -10.09 3.31 -11.04
C TRP A 356 -11.40 4.07 -10.85
N LEU A 357 -12.38 3.45 -10.25
CA LEU A 357 -13.61 4.14 -9.86
C LEU A 357 -13.34 5.07 -8.68
N ASP A 358 -12.76 4.54 -7.61
CA ASP A 358 -12.34 5.32 -6.47
C ASP A 358 -10.83 5.18 -6.21
N LEU A 359 -10.14 6.30 -6.09
CA LEU A 359 -8.69 6.34 -5.91
C LEU A 359 -8.30 6.02 -4.46
N PRO A 360 -7.17 5.35 -4.23
CA PRO A 360 -6.68 5.09 -2.88
C PRO A 360 -6.14 6.36 -2.22
N TRP A 361 -6.10 6.37 -0.89
CA TRP A 361 -5.61 7.52 -0.12
C TRP A 361 -4.10 7.65 -0.04
N THR A 362 -3.36 6.61 -0.44
CA THR A 362 -1.89 6.59 -0.33
C THR A 362 -1.24 6.30 -1.66
N TYR A 363 -0.07 6.91 -1.89
CA TYR A 363 0.75 6.61 -3.07
C TYR A 363 1.17 5.13 -3.08
N ALA A 364 1.43 4.54 -1.92
CA ALA A 364 1.81 3.13 -1.81
C ALA A 364 0.72 2.19 -2.37
N ASP A 365 -0.53 2.40 -1.96
CA ASP A 365 -1.66 1.58 -2.46
C ASP A 365 -1.86 1.80 -3.97
N TRP A 366 -1.71 3.06 -4.43
CA TRP A 366 -1.77 3.42 -5.85
C TRP A 366 -0.68 2.71 -6.65
N GLU A 367 0.56 2.81 -6.23
CA GLU A 367 1.69 2.20 -6.92
C GLU A 367 1.59 0.68 -6.90
N GLN A 368 1.35 0.07 -5.74
CA GLN A 368 1.26 -1.38 -5.62
C GLN A 368 0.16 -1.99 -6.50
N ALA A 369 -1.02 -1.38 -6.53
CA ALA A 369 -2.12 -1.87 -7.36
C ALA A 369 -1.80 -1.71 -8.86
N ASN A 370 -1.33 -0.54 -9.30
CA ASN A 370 -0.98 -0.33 -10.71
C ASN A 370 0.16 -1.25 -11.17
N ARG A 371 1.14 -1.54 -10.29
CA ARG A 371 2.24 -2.49 -10.55
C ARG A 371 1.80 -3.95 -10.68
N ARG A 372 0.51 -4.26 -10.49
CA ARG A 372 -0.04 -5.59 -10.82
C ARG A 372 -0.13 -5.82 -12.33
N LEU A 373 -0.36 -4.76 -13.10
CA LEU A 373 -0.40 -4.82 -14.57
C LEU A 373 0.89 -4.24 -15.18
N VAL A 374 1.33 -3.07 -14.70
CA VAL A 374 2.52 -2.39 -15.20
C VAL A 374 3.77 -2.99 -14.57
N ARG A 375 4.18 -4.13 -15.09
CA ARG A 375 5.22 -4.96 -14.51
C ARG A 375 6.16 -5.52 -15.58
N ARG A 376 7.41 -5.76 -15.19
CA ARG A 376 8.39 -6.41 -16.08
C ARG A 376 7.89 -7.80 -16.48
N GLY A 377 8.01 -8.14 -17.76
CA GLY A 377 7.52 -9.40 -18.31
C GLY A 377 6.05 -9.37 -18.74
N SER A 378 5.35 -8.24 -18.63
CA SER A 378 4.03 -8.06 -19.25
C SER A 378 4.17 -8.06 -20.78
N PRO A 379 3.35 -8.80 -21.54
CA PRO A 379 3.31 -8.73 -23.01
C PRO A 379 2.78 -7.38 -23.53
N TYR A 380 2.15 -6.58 -22.66
CA TYR A 380 1.57 -5.26 -22.97
C TYR A 380 2.47 -4.09 -22.55
N GLN A 381 3.75 -4.35 -22.30
CA GLN A 381 4.68 -3.34 -21.82
C GLN A 381 4.70 -2.09 -22.71
N GLY A 382 4.51 -0.90 -22.11
CA GLY A 382 4.43 0.37 -22.81
C GLY A 382 3.10 0.65 -23.53
N GLN A 383 2.13 -0.27 -23.48
CA GLN A 383 0.80 -0.13 -24.09
C GLN A 383 -0.32 -0.10 -23.06
N GLN A 384 0.01 -0.28 -21.76
CA GLN A 384 -0.99 -0.27 -20.69
C GLN A 384 -1.51 1.14 -20.46
N ARG A 385 -2.80 1.23 -20.11
CA ARG A 385 -3.45 2.49 -19.72
C ARG A 385 -3.95 2.43 -18.28
N ILE A 386 -3.86 3.57 -17.61
CA ILE A 386 -4.48 3.82 -16.31
C ILE A 386 -5.58 4.85 -16.53
N LEU A 387 -6.82 4.41 -16.45
CA LEU A 387 -8.00 5.21 -16.73
C LEU A 387 -8.63 5.66 -15.41
N VAL A 388 -9.11 6.90 -15.37
CA VAL A 388 -9.81 7.45 -14.18
C VAL A 388 -11.00 8.29 -14.66
N PRO A 389 -12.21 8.07 -14.15
CA PRO A 389 -13.34 8.96 -14.38
C PRO A 389 -13.01 10.37 -13.89
N ASP A 390 -13.20 11.35 -14.77
CA ASP A 390 -12.88 12.76 -14.50
C ASP A 390 -13.96 13.39 -13.62
N THR A 391 -13.71 13.42 -12.32
CA THR A 391 -14.55 14.07 -11.32
C THR A 391 -13.71 15.01 -10.47
N PRO A 392 -14.29 16.09 -9.91
CA PRO A 392 -13.57 16.99 -9.00
C PRO A 392 -12.96 16.27 -7.81
N TRP A 393 -13.62 15.22 -7.32
CA TRP A 393 -13.12 14.42 -6.21
C TRP A 393 -11.91 13.57 -6.60
N ASN A 394 -11.98 12.84 -7.72
CA ASN A 394 -10.85 12.06 -8.20
C ASN A 394 -9.63 12.95 -8.51
N ARG A 395 -9.85 14.15 -9.09
CA ARG A 395 -8.78 15.14 -9.30
C ARG A 395 -8.11 15.51 -7.99
N LYS A 396 -8.90 15.88 -6.97
CA LYS A 396 -8.38 16.24 -5.64
C LYS A 396 -7.62 15.10 -4.96
N VAL A 397 -8.09 13.86 -5.07
CA VAL A 397 -7.38 12.70 -4.51
C VAL A 397 -6.09 12.44 -5.27
N MET A 398 -6.08 12.60 -6.60
CA MET A 398 -4.87 12.44 -7.42
C MET A 398 -3.80 13.46 -7.04
N ASP A 399 -4.15 14.74 -6.82
CA ASP A 399 -3.21 15.76 -6.36
C ASP A 399 -2.51 15.34 -5.05
N VAL A 400 -3.26 14.71 -4.13
CA VAL A 400 -2.70 14.18 -2.87
C VAL A 400 -1.76 13.01 -3.15
N ILE A 401 -2.11 12.10 -4.06
CA ILE A 401 -1.27 10.96 -4.45
C ILE A 401 0.03 11.45 -5.09
N GLU A 402 -0.05 12.41 -6.01
CA GLU A 402 1.12 12.98 -6.68
C GLU A 402 2.02 13.76 -5.74
N GLY A 403 1.46 14.52 -4.81
CA GLY A 403 2.23 15.19 -3.76
C GLY A 403 3.00 14.21 -2.87
N ARG A 404 2.42 13.06 -2.56
CA ARG A 404 3.08 11.99 -1.80
C ARG A 404 4.13 11.22 -2.61
N LYS A 405 3.89 11.03 -3.91
CA LYS A 405 4.90 10.51 -4.84
C LYS A 405 6.13 11.39 -4.84
N THR A 406 5.97 12.72 -4.93
CA THR A 406 7.08 13.67 -4.89
C THR A 406 7.92 13.52 -3.63
N LEU A 407 7.31 13.31 -2.46
CA LEU A 407 8.04 13.04 -1.22
C LEU A 407 8.83 11.73 -1.29
N ASP A 408 8.22 10.66 -1.80
CA ASP A 408 8.87 9.37 -1.94
C ASP A 408 10.05 9.42 -2.92
N ASP A 409 9.89 10.16 -4.03
CA ASP A 409 10.93 10.40 -5.01
C ASP A 409 12.12 11.17 -4.40
N ILE A 410 11.86 12.22 -3.61
CA ILE A 410 12.91 12.97 -2.90
C ILE A 410 13.68 12.06 -1.95
N VAL A 411 12.99 11.20 -1.20
CA VAL A 411 13.60 10.23 -0.31
C VAL A 411 14.54 9.30 -1.08
N LYS A 412 14.10 8.77 -2.20
CA LYS A 412 14.90 7.85 -3.03
C LYS A 412 16.04 8.55 -3.77
N GLU A 413 15.81 9.75 -4.32
CA GLU A 413 16.83 10.50 -5.06
C GLU A 413 18.00 10.90 -4.16
N LYS A 414 17.72 11.35 -2.95
CA LYS A 414 18.77 11.75 -2.00
C LYS A 414 19.57 10.59 -1.41
N GLN A 415 19.19 9.34 -1.71
CA GLN A 415 19.96 8.14 -1.35
C GLN A 415 20.89 7.67 -2.48
N LEU A 416 20.88 8.35 -3.63
CA LEU A 416 21.68 7.99 -4.82
C LEU A 416 22.95 8.83 -4.98
N GLY A 417 23.12 9.89 -4.18
CA GLY A 417 24.22 10.86 -4.29
C GLY A 417 25.37 10.62 -3.31
#